data_637d1748ad6b785c36e58fb087bcd408
#
_entry.id   637d1748ad6b785c36e58fb087bcd408
#
_cell.length_a   1.000
_cell.length_b   1.000
_cell.length_c   1.000
_cell.angle_alpha   90.00
_cell.angle_beta   90.00
_cell.angle_gamma   90.00
#
_symmetry.space_group_name_H-M   'P 1'
#
loop_
_entity.id
_entity.type
_entity.pdbx_description
1 polymer ?
#
loop_
_entity_poly.entity_id
_entity_poly.type
_entity_poly.pdbx_seq_one_letter_code
_entity_poly.pdbx_strand_id
1 'polypeptide(L)'
;VAGVVLVDASHPEQFDRMPAELNQLPARWFFNMMNTFGIFRFSELAQIPQTDPDDRINLVAPAMLHKSMSGYLDEIMVTSRLAEEARGISSFGDIPVVVITGTSPARNDALAMEYRNLMSDLWFEMQQELLLLSSDSRQILAPASGHYVQLEQPEIVVAAIRDLLFGTTDQ
;
A
#
# COMPACT_ATOMS: atom_id res chain seq x y z
N VAL A 1 14.95 16.04 -10.44
CA VAL A 1 14.63 14.69 -9.93
C VAL A 1 15.13 13.70 -10.97
N ALA A 2 15.88 12.65 -10.57
CA ALA A 2 16.40 11.64 -11.49
C ALA A 2 15.30 10.69 -12.00
N GLY A 3 14.26 10.48 -11.23
CA GLY A 3 13.11 9.65 -11.56
C GLY A 3 12.22 9.42 -10.34
N VAL A 4 11.11 8.72 -10.53
CA VAL A 4 10.13 8.36 -9.50
C VAL A 4 9.91 6.85 -9.50
N VAL A 5 9.92 6.24 -8.32
CA VAL A 5 9.51 4.84 -8.15
C VAL A 5 8.25 4.81 -7.30
N LEU A 6 7.16 4.34 -7.88
CA LEU A 6 5.87 4.13 -7.23
C LEU A 6 5.76 2.65 -6.84
N VAL A 7 5.87 2.35 -5.55
CA VAL A 7 5.87 0.97 -5.04
C VAL A 7 4.48 0.62 -4.54
N ASP A 8 3.72 -0.10 -5.35
CA ASP A 8 2.33 -0.50 -5.12
C ASP A 8 1.49 0.67 -4.58
N ALA A 9 1.67 1.82 -5.23
CA ALA A 9 1.22 3.12 -4.74
C ALA A 9 -0.31 3.27 -4.79
N SER A 10 -0.85 4.01 -3.83
CA SER A 10 -2.28 4.37 -3.82
C SER A 10 -2.64 5.21 -5.03
N HIS A 11 -3.77 4.89 -5.66
CA HIS A 11 -4.34 5.69 -6.74
C HIS A 11 -5.28 6.77 -6.17
N PRO A 12 -5.31 7.99 -6.73
CA PRO A 12 -6.17 9.06 -6.22
C PRO A 12 -7.66 8.72 -6.18
N GLU A 13 -8.12 7.83 -7.06
CA GLU A 13 -9.52 7.40 -7.15
C GLU A 13 -9.82 6.08 -6.44
N GLN A 14 -8.85 5.50 -5.72
CA GLN A 14 -9.02 4.14 -5.17
C GLN A 14 -10.26 4.01 -4.27
N PHE A 15 -10.55 5.02 -3.45
CA PHE A 15 -11.70 4.97 -2.54
C PHE A 15 -13.05 5.12 -3.27
N ASP A 16 -13.07 5.81 -4.40
CA ASP A 16 -14.28 5.99 -5.22
C ASP A 16 -14.59 4.73 -6.04
N ARG A 17 -13.55 3.98 -6.43
CA ARG A 17 -13.68 2.76 -7.24
C ARG A 17 -13.89 1.49 -6.41
N MET A 18 -13.43 1.49 -5.17
CA MET A 18 -13.61 0.35 -4.28
C MET A 18 -15.08 0.19 -3.87
N PRO A 19 -15.59 -1.04 -3.71
CA PRO A 19 -16.90 -1.28 -3.15
C PRO A 19 -17.10 -0.54 -1.83
N ALA A 20 -18.25 0.13 -1.68
CA ALA A 20 -18.54 0.93 -0.49
C ALA A 20 -18.50 0.11 0.80
N GLU A 21 -18.79 -1.18 0.72
CA GLU A 21 -18.73 -2.13 1.84
C GLU A 21 -17.32 -2.30 2.39
N LEU A 22 -16.29 -2.19 1.53
CA LEU A 22 -14.88 -2.30 1.91
C LEU A 22 -14.29 -0.99 2.42
N ASN A 23 -14.96 0.15 2.17
CA ASN A 23 -14.53 1.48 2.59
C ASN A 23 -15.17 1.94 3.90
N GLN A 24 -16.00 1.10 4.55
CA GLN A 24 -16.68 1.46 5.78
C GLN A 24 -15.72 1.38 6.96
N LEU A 25 -15.33 2.53 7.48
CA LEU A 25 -14.60 2.62 8.74
C LEU A 25 -15.60 2.76 9.90
N PRO A 26 -15.41 2.02 10.99
CA PRO A 26 -16.18 2.25 12.20
C PRO A 26 -16.02 3.69 12.70
N ALA A 27 -17.06 4.22 13.33
CA ALA A 27 -17.05 5.58 13.84
C ALA A 27 -15.87 5.83 14.80
N ARG A 28 -15.22 6.99 14.71
CA ARG A 28 -14.04 7.35 15.52
C ARG A 28 -14.27 7.17 17.02
N TRP A 29 -15.46 7.49 17.52
CA TRP A 29 -15.79 7.30 18.93
C TRP A 29 -15.71 5.84 19.36
N PHE A 30 -16.10 4.91 18.48
CA PHE A 30 -16.03 3.47 18.73
C PHE A 30 -14.57 3.01 18.86
N PHE A 31 -13.70 3.45 17.94
CA PHE A 31 -12.26 3.18 18.04
C PHE A 31 -11.64 3.74 19.32
N ASN A 32 -11.98 4.98 19.67
CA ASN A 32 -11.50 5.60 20.90
C ASN A 32 -11.93 4.82 22.14
N MET A 33 -13.16 4.35 22.15
CA MET A 33 -13.68 3.49 23.22
C MET A 33 -12.90 2.17 23.30
N MET A 34 -12.74 1.46 22.20
CA MET A 34 -11.99 0.21 22.12
C MET A 34 -10.54 0.38 22.59
N ASN A 35 -9.92 1.51 22.18
CA ASN A 35 -8.57 1.86 22.58
C ASN A 35 -8.46 2.15 24.08
N THR A 36 -9.39 2.91 24.64
CA THR A 36 -9.45 3.27 26.06
C THR A 36 -9.56 2.01 26.95
N PHE A 37 -10.37 1.05 26.54
CA PHE A 37 -10.53 -0.22 27.25
C PHE A 37 -9.44 -1.26 26.92
N GLY A 38 -8.50 -0.91 26.05
CA GLY A 38 -7.40 -1.80 25.67
C GLY A 38 -7.81 -3.04 24.89
N ILE A 39 -9.02 -3.03 24.27
CA ILE A 39 -9.59 -4.20 23.58
C ILE A 39 -8.71 -4.61 22.40
N PHE A 40 -8.06 -3.67 21.72
CA PHE A 40 -7.12 -3.97 20.64
C PHE A 40 -5.92 -4.83 21.06
N ARG A 41 -5.61 -4.92 22.35
CA ARG A 41 -4.55 -5.81 22.85
C ARG A 41 -4.92 -7.28 22.75
N PHE A 42 -6.21 -7.58 22.68
CA PHE A 42 -6.78 -8.94 22.64
C PHE A 42 -7.30 -9.29 21.24
N SER A 43 -7.25 -8.36 20.28
CA SER A 43 -7.70 -8.61 18.91
C SER A 43 -6.67 -9.43 18.13
N GLU A 44 -7.14 -10.14 17.10
CA GLU A 44 -6.26 -10.85 16.14
C GLU A 44 -5.29 -9.91 15.43
N LEU A 45 -5.64 -8.62 15.29
CA LEU A 45 -4.75 -7.58 14.77
C LEU A 45 -3.49 -7.39 15.62
N ALA A 46 -3.54 -7.77 16.91
CA ALA A 46 -2.37 -7.76 17.78
C ALA A 46 -1.51 -9.03 17.63
N GLN A 47 -1.98 -10.02 16.88
CA GLN A 47 -1.26 -11.26 16.62
C GLN A 47 -0.57 -11.17 15.24
N ILE A 48 0.48 -10.37 15.17
CA ILE A 48 1.34 -10.38 13.99
C ILE A 48 2.05 -11.74 13.96
N PRO A 49 1.95 -12.51 12.86
CA PRO A 49 2.68 -13.77 12.75
C PRO A 49 4.17 -13.53 12.97
N GLN A 50 4.74 -14.17 13.96
CA GLN A 50 6.18 -14.08 14.22
C GLN A 50 6.88 -14.98 13.21
N THR A 51 7.38 -14.38 12.16
CA THR A 51 8.16 -15.08 11.13
C THR A 51 9.61 -15.28 11.57
N ASP A 52 10.11 -14.41 12.46
CA ASP A 52 11.45 -14.52 13.05
C ASP A 52 11.37 -14.21 14.56
N PRO A 53 11.74 -15.17 15.45
CA PRO A 53 11.72 -14.94 16.89
C PRO A 53 12.72 -13.87 17.36
N ASP A 54 13.72 -13.52 16.57
CA ASP A 54 14.68 -12.46 16.87
C ASP A 54 14.25 -11.08 16.34
N ASP A 55 13.14 -11.01 15.60
CA ASP A 55 12.59 -9.76 15.09
C ASP A 55 11.90 -8.96 16.21
N ARG A 56 12.63 -8.01 16.77
CA ARG A 56 12.14 -7.12 17.83
C ARG A 56 10.93 -6.29 17.40
N ILE A 57 10.78 -6.01 16.12
CA ILE A 57 9.63 -5.26 15.59
C ILE A 57 8.36 -6.08 15.79
N ASN A 58 8.39 -7.35 15.45
CA ASN A 58 7.25 -8.27 15.64
C ASN A 58 6.88 -8.49 17.10
N LEU A 59 7.83 -8.33 18.01
CA LEU A 59 7.54 -8.41 19.47
C LEU A 59 6.91 -7.12 20.01
N VAL A 60 7.31 -5.97 19.49
CA VAL A 60 6.89 -4.65 19.99
C VAL A 60 5.63 -4.14 19.29
N ALA A 61 5.44 -4.44 18.01
CA ALA A 61 4.32 -3.94 17.22
C ALA A 61 2.93 -4.23 17.85
N PRO A 62 2.63 -5.46 18.31
CA PRO A 62 1.36 -5.74 18.98
C PRO A 62 1.16 -4.92 20.25
N ALA A 63 2.23 -4.73 21.03
CA ALA A 63 2.19 -3.95 22.27
C ALA A 63 1.95 -2.45 22.01
N MET A 64 2.35 -1.95 20.84
CA MET A 64 2.20 -0.55 20.43
C MET A 64 0.94 -0.27 19.62
N LEU A 65 0.24 -1.30 19.14
CA LEU A 65 -0.93 -1.16 18.26
C LEU A 65 -1.98 -0.21 18.84
N HIS A 66 -2.27 -0.31 20.13
CA HIS A 66 -3.24 0.56 20.79
C HIS A 66 -2.83 2.04 20.81
N LYS A 67 -1.53 2.36 20.76
CA LYS A 67 -1.02 3.74 20.65
C LYS A 67 -1.02 4.22 19.21
N SER A 68 -0.75 3.34 18.27
CA SER A 68 -0.67 3.65 16.84
C SER A 68 -2.04 3.85 16.21
N MET A 69 -3.09 3.24 16.78
CA MET A 69 -4.42 3.21 16.17
C MET A 69 -5.03 4.60 15.99
N SER A 70 -4.83 5.52 16.94
CA SER A 70 -5.33 6.90 16.79
C SER A 70 -4.63 7.64 15.64
N GLY A 71 -3.30 7.48 15.54
CA GLY A 71 -2.53 8.04 14.43
C GLY A 71 -2.94 7.45 13.09
N TYR A 72 -3.15 6.14 13.03
CA TYR A 72 -3.63 5.45 11.84
C TYR A 72 -5.00 5.97 11.37
N LEU A 73 -5.94 6.22 12.30
CA LEU A 73 -7.24 6.80 11.97
C LEU A 73 -7.10 8.25 11.47
N ASP A 74 -6.24 9.04 12.10
CA ASP A 74 -5.97 10.40 11.66
C ASP A 74 -5.37 10.42 10.25
N GLU A 75 -4.46 9.49 9.94
CA GLU A 75 -3.88 9.31 8.61
C GLU A 75 -4.94 8.92 7.56
N ILE A 76 -5.80 7.95 7.86
CA ILE A 76 -6.89 7.58 6.95
C ILE A 76 -7.83 8.75 6.69
N MET A 77 -8.18 9.54 7.71
CA MET A 77 -9.05 10.70 7.53
C MET A 77 -8.42 11.78 6.63
N VAL A 78 -7.10 11.90 6.62
CA VAL A 78 -6.38 12.84 5.74
C VAL A 78 -6.23 12.27 4.32
N THR A 79 -6.27 10.95 4.15
CA THR A 79 -6.04 10.29 2.86
C THR A 79 -7.01 10.75 1.77
N SER A 80 -8.28 10.98 2.10
CA SER A 80 -9.27 11.51 1.14
C SER A 80 -8.88 12.90 0.63
N ARG A 81 -8.34 13.75 1.49
CA ARG A 81 -7.85 15.08 1.11
C ARG A 81 -6.59 14.96 0.26
N LEU A 82 -5.66 14.11 0.64
CA LEU A 82 -4.45 13.85 -0.14
C LEU A 82 -4.78 13.29 -1.52
N ALA A 83 -5.78 12.41 -1.61
CA ALA A 83 -6.28 11.89 -2.88
C ALA A 83 -6.83 13.02 -3.77
N GLU A 84 -7.59 13.96 -3.20
CA GLU A 84 -8.10 15.13 -3.93
C GLU A 84 -6.97 16.04 -4.44
N GLU A 85 -5.97 16.30 -3.60
CA GLU A 85 -4.77 17.07 -4.00
C GLU A 85 -3.99 16.33 -5.10
N ALA A 86 -3.86 15.01 -5.02
CA ALA A 86 -3.17 14.17 -6.00
C ALA A 86 -3.89 14.14 -7.36
N ARG A 87 -5.23 14.24 -7.41
CA ARG A 87 -6.00 14.36 -8.68
C ARG A 87 -5.62 15.59 -9.49
N GLY A 88 -5.10 16.63 -8.83
CA GLY A 88 -4.57 17.81 -9.51
C GLY A 88 -3.27 17.58 -10.29
N ILE A 89 -2.59 16.45 -10.06
CA ILE A 89 -1.34 16.09 -10.71
C ILE A 89 -1.67 15.31 -11.99
N SER A 90 -1.59 15.96 -13.13
CA SER A 90 -1.94 15.34 -14.42
C SER A 90 -0.74 14.69 -15.12
N SER A 91 0.49 15.16 -14.85
CA SER A 91 1.68 14.64 -15.51
C SER A 91 2.97 15.02 -14.78
N PHE A 92 3.96 14.16 -14.88
CA PHE A 92 5.36 14.43 -14.52
C PHE A 92 6.21 14.77 -15.75
N GLY A 93 5.58 14.94 -16.93
CA GLY A 93 6.28 15.21 -18.19
C GLY A 93 7.08 14.00 -18.68
N ASP A 94 8.38 14.20 -18.83
CA ASP A 94 9.36 13.19 -19.27
C ASP A 94 10.24 12.64 -18.13
N ILE A 95 9.87 12.94 -16.88
CA ILE A 95 10.57 12.37 -15.72
C ILE A 95 10.36 10.84 -15.71
N PRO A 96 11.44 10.03 -15.71
CA PRO A 96 11.31 8.58 -15.67
C PRO A 96 10.48 8.09 -14.48
N VAL A 97 9.47 7.26 -14.74
CA VAL A 97 8.59 6.68 -13.72
C VAL A 97 8.62 5.15 -13.79
N VAL A 98 8.88 4.53 -12.66
CA VAL A 98 8.75 3.06 -12.51
C VAL A 98 7.61 2.76 -11.56
N VAL A 99 6.58 2.08 -12.05
CA VAL A 99 5.47 1.58 -11.23
C VAL A 99 5.72 0.13 -10.89
N ILE A 100 5.92 -0.19 -9.62
CA ILE A 100 6.08 -1.55 -9.14
C ILE A 100 4.75 -2.01 -8.55
N THR A 101 4.20 -3.10 -9.07
CA THR A 101 2.87 -3.60 -8.68
C THR A 101 2.97 -4.98 -8.05
N GLY A 102 2.52 -5.12 -6.81
CA GLY A 102 2.37 -6.41 -6.14
C GLY A 102 1.20 -7.19 -6.74
N THR A 103 1.47 -8.39 -7.25
CA THR A 103 0.48 -9.22 -7.95
C THR A 103 0.34 -10.61 -7.34
N SER A 104 0.78 -10.81 -6.09
CA SER A 104 0.58 -12.08 -5.40
C SER A 104 -0.91 -12.44 -5.32
N PRO A 105 -1.29 -13.67 -5.68
CA PRO A 105 -2.67 -14.13 -5.50
C PRO A 105 -3.17 -14.04 -4.06
N ALA A 106 -2.27 -14.15 -3.08
CA ALA A 106 -2.59 -14.06 -1.66
C ALA A 106 -2.91 -12.64 -1.17
N ARG A 107 -2.67 -11.61 -2.00
CA ARG A 107 -2.89 -10.20 -1.66
C ARG A 107 -4.26 -9.93 -1.03
N ASN A 108 -5.29 -10.56 -1.56
CA ASN A 108 -6.68 -10.32 -1.18
C ASN A 108 -7.29 -11.49 -0.37
N ASP A 109 -6.48 -12.39 0.19
CA ASP A 109 -6.97 -13.57 0.90
C ASP A 109 -7.80 -13.25 2.16
N ALA A 110 -7.60 -12.07 2.75
CA ALA A 110 -8.41 -11.58 3.86
C ALA A 110 -9.83 -11.14 3.45
N LEU A 111 -10.07 -10.93 2.14
CA LEU A 111 -11.37 -10.52 1.62
C LEU A 111 -12.28 -11.73 1.39
N ALA A 112 -13.60 -11.50 1.43
CA ALA A 112 -14.57 -12.47 0.95
C ALA A 112 -14.30 -12.81 -0.53
N MET A 113 -14.52 -14.09 -0.92
CA MET A 113 -14.13 -14.62 -2.22
C MET A 113 -14.69 -13.78 -3.39
N GLU A 114 -15.89 -13.26 -3.24
CA GLU A 114 -16.55 -12.41 -4.25
C GLU A 114 -15.80 -11.12 -4.57
N TYR A 115 -15.04 -10.59 -3.60
CA TYR A 115 -14.28 -9.36 -3.78
C TYR A 115 -12.84 -9.58 -4.24
N ARG A 116 -12.29 -10.80 -4.10
CA ARG A 116 -10.86 -11.06 -4.35
C ARG A 116 -10.44 -10.70 -5.77
N ASN A 117 -11.13 -11.24 -6.76
CA ASN A 117 -10.83 -10.98 -8.17
C ASN A 117 -11.10 -9.51 -8.53
N LEU A 118 -12.28 -9.00 -8.12
CA LEU A 118 -12.64 -7.61 -8.37
C LEU A 118 -11.58 -6.64 -7.84
N MET A 119 -11.10 -6.85 -6.62
CA MET A 119 -10.09 -5.99 -6.02
C MET A 119 -8.72 -6.12 -6.69
N SER A 120 -8.37 -7.33 -7.15
CA SER A 120 -7.13 -7.53 -7.91
C SER A 120 -7.18 -6.83 -9.26
N ASP A 121 -8.29 -6.95 -9.97
CA ASP A 121 -8.48 -6.32 -11.29
C ASP A 121 -8.50 -4.80 -11.18
N LEU A 122 -9.29 -4.25 -10.24
CA LEU A 122 -9.33 -2.80 -9.98
C LEU A 122 -7.96 -2.24 -9.58
N TRP A 123 -7.23 -2.96 -8.72
CA TRP A 123 -5.91 -2.52 -8.32
C TRP A 123 -4.93 -2.50 -9.49
N PHE A 124 -4.92 -3.57 -10.28
CA PHE A 124 -4.07 -3.67 -11.46
C PHE A 124 -4.37 -2.54 -12.47
N GLU A 125 -5.65 -2.28 -12.74
CA GLU A 125 -6.09 -1.18 -13.61
C GLU A 125 -5.58 0.17 -13.11
N MET A 126 -5.76 0.47 -11.83
CA MET A 126 -5.27 1.70 -11.22
C MET A 126 -3.74 1.84 -11.30
N GLN A 127 -2.99 0.74 -11.14
CA GLN A 127 -1.53 0.76 -11.31
C GLN A 127 -1.12 1.01 -12.77
N GLN A 128 -1.90 0.54 -13.74
CA GLN A 128 -1.70 0.84 -15.16
C GLN A 128 -1.93 2.34 -15.46
N GLU A 129 -2.92 2.95 -14.83
CA GLU A 129 -3.21 4.37 -14.99
C GLU A 129 -2.08 5.26 -14.47
N LEU A 130 -1.36 4.84 -13.42
CA LEU A 130 -0.19 5.58 -12.92
C LEU A 130 0.94 5.68 -13.97
N LEU A 131 0.98 4.79 -14.96
CA LEU A 131 1.94 4.90 -16.08
C LEU A 131 1.68 6.13 -16.96
N LEU A 132 0.44 6.61 -17.00
CA LEU A 132 0.07 7.79 -17.79
C LEU A 132 0.63 9.10 -17.22
N LEU A 133 1.16 9.07 -15.99
CA LEU A 133 1.77 10.23 -15.35
C LEU A 133 3.07 10.69 -16.05
N SER A 134 3.72 9.83 -16.85
CA SER A 134 4.93 10.21 -17.57
C SER A 134 4.97 9.60 -18.96
N SER A 135 5.59 10.34 -19.92
CA SER A 135 5.90 9.79 -21.24
C SER A 135 7.04 8.76 -21.21
N ASP A 136 7.84 8.75 -20.13
CA ASP A 136 8.90 7.77 -19.87
C ASP A 136 8.53 6.94 -18.63
N SER A 137 7.60 5.99 -18.80
CA SER A 137 7.12 5.15 -17.71
C SER A 137 7.22 3.67 -18.08
N ARG A 138 7.44 2.84 -17.04
CA ARG A 138 7.42 1.38 -17.15
C ARG A 138 6.85 0.75 -15.90
N GLN A 139 6.26 -0.45 -16.07
CA GLN A 139 5.77 -1.25 -14.97
C GLN A 139 6.69 -2.44 -14.69
N ILE A 140 6.83 -2.78 -13.41
CA ILE A 140 7.47 -4.01 -12.94
C ILE A 140 6.45 -4.75 -12.08
N LEU A 141 6.19 -6.01 -12.37
CA LEU A 141 5.32 -6.86 -11.57
C LEU A 141 6.13 -7.59 -10.50
N ALA A 142 5.60 -7.61 -9.28
CA ALA A 142 6.14 -8.33 -8.14
C ALA A 142 5.22 -9.51 -7.77
N PRO A 143 5.39 -10.69 -8.42
CA PRO A 143 4.41 -11.78 -8.34
C PRO A 143 4.37 -12.51 -7.00
N ALA A 144 5.42 -12.40 -6.21
CA ALA A 144 5.47 -12.98 -4.86
C ALA A 144 5.10 -11.98 -3.76
N SER A 145 4.73 -10.74 -4.13
CA SER A 145 4.41 -9.68 -3.17
C SER A 145 2.96 -9.25 -3.23
N GLY A 146 2.39 -8.98 -2.05
CA GLY A 146 1.16 -8.23 -1.89
C GLY A 146 1.43 -6.72 -1.94
N HIS A 147 0.89 -6.00 -0.92
CA HIS A 147 1.06 -4.54 -0.84
C HIS A 147 2.47 -4.09 -0.41
N TYR A 148 3.18 -4.91 0.33
CA TYR A 148 4.47 -4.54 0.94
C TYR A 148 5.66 -5.07 0.12
N VAL A 149 5.73 -4.69 -1.16
CA VAL A 149 6.80 -5.16 -2.07
C VAL A 149 8.19 -4.87 -1.51
N GLN A 150 8.37 -3.73 -0.84
CA GLN A 150 9.64 -3.34 -0.21
C GLN A 150 10.08 -4.27 0.93
N LEU A 151 9.16 -5.08 1.49
CA LEU A 151 9.44 -6.07 2.53
C LEU A 151 9.52 -7.49 1.98
N GLU A 152 8.68 -7.81 0.98
CA GLU A 152 8.51 -9.16 0.46
C GLU A 152 9.45 -9.46 -0.72
N GLN A 153 9.73 -8.46 -1.56
CA GLN A 153 10.67 -8.53 -2.69
C GLN A 153 11.52 -7.25 -2.80
N PRO A 154 12.32 -6.91 -1.78
CA PRO A 154 13.10 -5.66 -1.72
C PRO A 154 14.07 -5.50 -2.90
N GLU A 155 14.55 -6.60 -3.46
CA GLU A 155 15.47 -6.62 -4.60
C GLU A 155 14.88 -5.95 -5.84
N ILE A 156 13.56 -6.07 -6.07
CA ILE A 156 12.86 -5.41 -7.18
C ILE A 156 12.90 -3.89 -7.01
N VAL A 157 12.63 -3.42 -5.79
CA VAL A 157 12.64 -1.99 -5.48
C VAL A 157 14.04 -1.40 -5.61
N VAL A 158 15.04 -2.09 -5.06
CA VAL A 158 16.46 -1.69 -5.13
C VAL A 158 16.93 -1.65 -6.58
N ALA A 159 16.59 -2.66 -7.39
CA ALA A 159 16.94 -2.69 -8.81
C ALA A 159 16.34 -1.51 -9.57
N ALA A 160 15.04 -1.23 -9.37
CA ALA A 160 14.37 -0.10 -10.02
C ALA A 160 15.01 1.25 -9.68
N ILE A 161 15.39 1.46 -8.40
CA ILE A 161 16.07 2.69 -7.97
C ILE A 161 17.46 2.78 -8.62
N ARG A 162 18.23 1.69 -8.66
CA ARG A 162 19.57 1.68 -9.26
C ARG A 162 19.51 1.96 -10.74
N ASP A 163 18.55 1.38 -11.47
CA ASP A 163 18.35 1.63 -12.89
C ASP A 163 18.06 3.10 -13.18
N LEU A 164 17.24 3.75 -12.35
CA LEU A 164 16.94 5.18 -12.50
C LEU A 164 18.16 6.08 -12.21
N LEU A 165 19.03 5.67 -11.30
CA LEU A 165 20.19 6.48 -10.90
C LEU A 165 21.40 6.30 -11.83
N PHE A 166 21.60 5.10 -12.36
CA PHE A 166 22.84 4.73 -13.06
C PHE A 166 22.62 4.27 -14.51
N GLY A 167 21.38 4.18 -14.94
CA GLY A 167 21.00 3.53 -16.19
C GLY A 167 20.99 2.00 -16.07
N THR A 168 20.24 1.34 -16.95
CA THR A 168 20.26 -0.13 -17.05
C THR A 168 21.67 -0.56 -17.44
N THR A 169 22.40 -1.19 -16.51
CA THR A 169 23.58 -1.98 -16.86
C THR A 169 23.07 -3.23 -17.55
N ASP A 170 23.17 -3.25 -18.89
CA ASP A 170 23.01 -4.49 -19.67
C ASP A 170 23.95 -5.54 -19.09
N GLN A 171 23.39 -6.56 -18.40
CA GLN A 171 24.09 -7.81 -18.08
C GLN A 171 23.50 -8.91 -18.93
#